data_ed465b3846930f15ba150c0b01372486
#
_entry.id   ed465b3846930f15ba150c0b01372486
#
_cell.length_a   1.000
_cell.length_b   1.000
_cell.length_c   1.000
_cell.angle_alpha   90.00
_cell.angle_beta   90.00
_cell.angle_gamma   90.00
#
_symmetry.space_group_name_H-M   'P 1'
#
loop_
_entity.id
_entity.type
_entity.pdbx_description
1 polymer ?
#
loop_
_entity_poly.entity_id
_entity_poly.type
_entity_poly.pdbx_seq_one_letter_code
_entity_poly.pdbx_strand_id
1 'polypeptide(L)'
;MAIRLHQSDADFEARFAALLAAKREVSEDVDSTVRTILADVRARGDQAVIDYTARFDRLPLTPETLAVGEAEFAAAELAVEDKTRAALTLARDRIRAHHERQKPQDDRYTDALGVELGSRWTAIEAVGLYVPGGTASYPSSVLMNAVPAKVAGVDRVVMVVPTPDGVVNPLVLVAAKLAGVDELYRIGGAQAIGALAYGTATIPPVYKIVGPGNAYVAAAKRQVFGTVGIDMMAGPSEVLILADGANDPDWLAADLLAQAEHDTAAQAMIMTDDAALADAVEAAVERQLKTLPRGETAAASWRDFGAVIVVDDLEAALPLANRIAPEHLEIAVADPEPLLAGVRNAGAIFIGRSTPEVIGDYVGGSNHVLPTARSARFSSGLSVLDFMKRTSILRTGPEQLRALGPAAITLAEAEGLGAHARSVAIRLNL
;
A
#
# COMPACT_ATOMS: atom_id res chain seq x y z
N MET A 1 -25.44 -9.41 11.42
CA MET A 1 -25.49 -10.05 10.07
C MET A 1 -25.07 -8.99 9.06
N ALA A 2 -24.33 -9.38 8.03
CA ALA A 2 -23.97 -8.50 6.92
C ALA A 2 -25.23 -7.89 6.25
N ILE A 3 -25.04 -6.80 5.51
CA ILE A 3 -26.13 -6.24 4.70
C ILE A 3 -26.41 -7.17 3.51
N ARG A 4 -27.70 -7.51 3.29
CA ARG A 4 -28.15 -8.25 2.11
C ARG A 4 -28.76 -7.30 1.10
N LEU A 5 -28.31 -7.35 -0.15
CA LEU A 5 -28.81 -6.55 -1.28
C LEU A 5 -29.19 -7.48 -2.44
N HIS A 6 -30.28 -7.17 -3.12
CA HIS A 6 -30.66 -7.82 -4.37
C HIS A 6 -30.74 -6.75 -5.46
N GLN A 7 -30.07 -6.96 -6.59
CA GLN A 7 -30.04 -5.99 -7.68
C GLN A 7 -31.41 -5.67 -8.24
N SER A 8 -32.34 -6.63 -8.15
CA SER A 8 -33.75 -6.48 -8.57
C SER A 8 -34.60 -5.65 -7.60
N ASP A 9 -34.11 -5.29 -6.42
CA ASP A 9 -34.88 -4.50 -5.44
C ASP A 9 -35.05 -3.05 -5.93
N ALA A 10 -36.24 -2.49 -5.74
CA ALA A 10 -36.54 -1.12 -6.19
C ALA A 10 -35.68 -0.03 -5.52
N ASP A 11 -35.15 -0.31 -4.31
CA ASP A 11 -34.30 0.58 -3.53
C ASP A 11 -32.81 0.20 -3.59
N PHE A 12 -32.43 -0.77 -4.45
CA PHE A 12 -31.05 -1.28 -4.56
C PHE A 12 -30.03 -0.17 -4.70
N GLU A 13 -30.22 0.73 -5.66
CA GLU A 13 -29.24 1.78 -5.96
C GLU A 13 -29.02 2.72 -4.75
N ALA A 14 -30.09 3.06 -4.04
CA ALA A 14 -29.99 3.90 -2.83
C ALA A 14 -29.24 3.18 -1.70
N ARG A 15 -29.52 1.89 -1.47
CA ARG A 15 -28.84 1.07 -0.46
C ARG A 15 -27.40 0.79 -0.84
N PHE A 16 -27.12 0.53 -2.10
CA PHE A 16 -25.76 0.35 -2.59
C PHE A 16 -24.95 1.64 -2.47
N ALA A 17 -25.54 2.80 -2.80
CA ALA A 17 -24.90 4.10 -2.58
C ALA A 17 -24.62 4.35 -1.10
N ALA A 18 -25.51 3.95 -0.19
CA ALA A 18 -25.30 4.04 1.25
C ALA A 18 -24.13 3.12 1.72
N LEU A 19 -24.05 1.89 1.20
CA LEU A 19 -22.92 0.98 1.44
C LEU A 19 -21.59 1.62 1.00
N LEU A 20 -21.58 2.25 -0.16
CA LEU A 20 -20.40 2.96 -0.66
C LEU A 20 -20.07 4.21 0.17
N ALA A 21 -21.05 4.89 0.71
CA ALA A 21 -20.88 6.12 1.49
C ALA A 21 -20.55 5.85 2.97
N ALA A 22 -20.65 4.60 3.43
CA ALA A 22 -20.29 4.23 4.79
C ALA A 22 -18.83 4.63 5.07
N LYS A 23 -18.67 5.74 5.80
CA LYS A 23 -17.37 6.39 6.00
C LYS A 23 -16.61 5.73 7.14
N ARG A 24 -15.32 5.60 6.94
CA ARG A 24 -14.34 5.12 7.89
C ARG A 24 -13.34 6.26 8.16
N GLU A 25 -13.85 7.41 8.66
CA GLU A 25 -13.08 8.66 8.75
C GLU A 25 -12.16 8.72 9.97
N VAL A 26 -10.99 9.35 9.74
CA VAL A 26 -10.12 9.85 10.81
C VAL A 26 -10.79 11.11 11.41
N SER A 27 -10.92 11.16 12.74
CA SER A 27 -11.52 12.32 13.42
C SER A 27 -10.62 13.56 13.34
N GLU A 28 -11.20 14.78 13.42
CA GLU A 28 -10.46 16.06 13.48
C GLU A 28 -9.49 16.12 14.67
N ASP A 29 -9.81 15.46 15.77
CA ASP A 29 -8.96 15.36 16.95
C ASP A 29 -7.62 14.66 16.67
N VAL A 30 -7.62 13.63 15.80
CA VAL A 30 -6.39 12.94 15.39
C VAL A 30 -5.47 13.89 14.63
N ASP A 31 -6.01 14.68 13.70
CA ASP A 31 -5.21 15.61 12.89
C ASP A 31 -4.54 16.70 13.74
N SER A 32 -5.23 17.25 14.71
CA SER A 32 -4.69 18.28 15.60
C SER A 32 -3.60 17.72 16.52
N THR A 33 -3.82 16.51 17.07
CA THR A 33 -2.84 15.82 17.88
C THR A 33 -1.57 15.50 17.09
N VAL A 34 -1.72 14.97 15.87
CA VAL A 34 -0.60 14.63 14.99
C VAL A 34 0.20 15.89 14.60
N ARG A 35 -0.47 16.98 14.30
CA ARG A 35 0.20 18.26 14.01
C ARG A 35 1.10 18.70 15.15
N THR A 36 0.62 18.56 16.39
CA THR A 36 1.39 18.89 17.59
C THR A 36 2.62 17.99 17.72
N ILE A 37 2.46 16.67 17.53
CA ILE A 37 3.56 15.71 17.61
C ILE A 37 4.61 15.99 16.53
N LEU A 38 4.19 16.23 15.29
CA LEU A 38 5.10 16.52 14.18
C LEU A 38 5.89 17.83 14.38
N ALA A 39 5.23 18.87 14.88
CA ALA A 39 5.87 20.14 15.21
C ALA A 39 6.93 19.96 16.33
N ASP A 40 6.61 19.16 17.33
CA ASP A 40 7.50 18.88 18.45
C ASP A 40 8.73 18.07 18.03
N VAL A 41 8.54 17.03 17.20
CA VAL A 41 9.67 16.26 16.61
C VAL A 41 10.57 17.16 15.78
N ARG A 42 10.00 18.06 14.99
CA ARG A 42 10.78 19.03 14.20
C ARG A 42 11.60 19.99 15.06
N ALA A 43 11.07 20.36 16.22
CA ALA A 43 11.71 21.32 17.12
C ALA A 43 12.76 20.67 18.04
N ARG A 44 12.48 19.48 18.59
CA ARG A 44 13.31 18.85 19.63
C ARG A 44 14.03 17.57 19.18
N GLY A 45 13.80 17.09 17.95
CA GLY A 45 14.50 15.93 17.38
C GLY A 45 14.35 14.66 18.22
N ASP A 46 15.48 13.98 18.50
CA ASP A 46 15.51 12.74 19.26
C ASP A 46 14.77 12.81 20.60
N GLN A 47 14.86 13.94 21.31
CA GLN A 47 14.22 14.06 22.62
C GLN A 47 12.69 13.96 22.52
N ALA A 48 12.07 14.56 21.50
CA ALA A 48 10.64 14.42 21.29
C ALA A 48 10.27 12.96 20.95
N VAL A 49 11.03 12.31 20.07
CA VAL A 49 10.82 10.91 19.70
C VAL A 49 10.90 9.99 20.92
N ILE A 50 11.89 10.19 21.77
CA ILE A 50 12.11 9.43 23.02
C ILE A 50 10.94 9.64 23.99
N ASP A 51 10.54 10.90 24.23
CA ASP A 51 9.46 11.23 25.16
C ASP A 51 8.12 10.60 24.71
N TYR A 52 7.79 10.67 23.41
CA TYR A 52 6.57 10.06 22.88
C TYR A 52 6.65 8.52 22.91
N THR A 53 7.81 7.92 22.64
CA THR A 53 7.99 6.47 22.74
C THR A 53 7.84 6.00 24.19
N ALA A 54 8.42 6.71 25.15
CA ALA A 54 8.21 6.40 26.57
C ALA A 54 6.74 6.51 26.97
N ARG A 55 6.02 7.50 26.44
CA ARG A 55 4.60 7.72 26.74
C ARG A 55 3.67 6.67 26.12
N PHE A 56 3.87 6.35 24.84
CA PHE A 56 2.92 5.53 24.08
C PHE A 56 3.29 4.05 24.09
N ASP A 57 4.58 3.74 24.03
CA ASP A 57 5.08 2.37 24.00
C ASP A 57 5.58 1.90 25.37
N ARG A 58 5.57 2.76 26.41
CA ARG A 58 6.08 2.49 27.77
C ARG A 58 7.54 2.03 27.75
N LEU A 59 8.30 2.51 26.77
CA LEU A 59 9.70 2.16 26.55
C LEU A 59 10.59 3.38 26.73
N PRO A 60 11.32 3.50 27.84
CA PRO A 60 12.33 4.54 28.01
C PRO A 60 13.54 4.21 27.12
N LEU A 61 13.89 5.14 26.24
CA LEU A 61 15.01 5.02 25.31
C LEU A 61 16.02 6.15 25.55
N THR A 62 17.23 5.95 25.02
CA THR A 62 18.23 6.99 24.83
C THR A 62 18.60 7.05 23.34
N PRO A 63 19.30 8.07 22.85
CA PRO A 63 19.75 8.10 21.45
C PRO A 63 20.49 6.83 21.04
N GLU A 64 21.31 6.25 21.93
CA GLU A 64 22.10 5.05 21.67
C GLU A 64 21.24 3.76 21.60
N THR A 65 20.05 3.76 22.21
CA THR A 65 19.15 2.59 22.25
C THR A 65 17.96 2.70 21.29
N LEU A 66 17.86 3.78 20.52
CA LEU A 66 16.84 3.92 19.48
C LEU A 66 16.97 2.83 18.39
N ALA A 67 18.19 2.56 17.96
CA ALA A 67 18.48 1.54 16.96
C ALA A 67 18.47 0.12 17.54
N VAL A 68 18.03 -0.84 16.73
CA VAL A 68 18.19 -2.28 17.01
C VAL A 68 19.58 -2.71 16.57
N GLY A 69 20.33 -3.33 17.47
CA GLY A 69 21.71 -3.74 17.23
C GLY A 69 21.86 -5.15 16.66
N GLU A 70 23.06 -5.47 16.14
CA GLU A 70 23.36 -6.78 15.55
C GLU A 70 23.16 -7.96 16.53
N ALA A 71 23.39 -7.76 17.81
CA ALA A 71 23.17 -8.79 18.81
C ALA A 71 21.69 -9.22 18.92
N GLU A 72 20.77 -8.29 18.73
CA GLU A 72 19.33 -8.57 18.74
C GLU A 72 18.90 -9.30 17.46
N PHE A 73 19.45 -8.93 16.31
CA PHE A 73 19.26 -9.69 15.06
C PHE A 73 19.77 -11.13 15.19
N ALA A 74 20.97 -11.32 15.76
CA ALA A 74 21.52 -12.65 15.99
C ALA A 74 20.67 -13.49 16.96
N ALA A 75 20.17 -12.88 18.03
CA ALA A 75 19.26 -13.54 18.96
C ALA A 75 17.93 -13.92 18.30
N ALA A 76 17.37 -13.04 17.44
CA ALA A 76 16.16 -13.31 16.69
C ALA A 76 16.34 -14.49 15.70
N GLU A 77 17.47 -14.58 15.03
CA GLU A 77 17.78 -15.72 14.14
C GLU A 77 17.82 -17.06 14.87
N LEU A 78 18.27 -17.08 16.10
CA LEU A 78 18.28 -18.29 16.92
C LEU A 78 16.90 -18.65 17.49
N ALA A 79 16.03 -17.65 17.68
CA ALA A 79 14.70 -17.85 18.24
C ALA A 79 13.65 -18.30 17.21
N VAL A 80 13.89 -18.07 15.91
CA VAL A 80 12.93 -18.40 14.84
C VAL A 80 13.17 -19.82 14.34
N GLU A 81 12.10 -20.63 14.33
CA GLU A 81 12.13 -22.00 13.83
C GLU A 81 12.51 -22.07 12.33
N ASP A 82 13.24 -23.10 11.94
CA ASP A 82 13.70 -23.32 10.55
C ASP A 82 12.54 -23.36 9.55
N LYS A 83 11.41 -23.96 9.91
CA LYS A 83 10.21 -24.02 9.08
C LYS A 83 9.69 -22.62 8.74
N THR A 84 9.60 -21.73 9.74
CA THR A 84 9.12 -20.36 9.58
C THR A 84 10.12 -19.51 8.78
N ARG A 85 11.43 -19.72 9.04
CA ARG A 85 12.50 -19.06 8.25
C ARG A 85 12.46 -19.48 6.78
N ALA A 86 12.23 -20.77 6.51
CA ALA A 86 12.08 -21.28 5.13
C ALA A 86 10.88 -20.64 4.43
N ALA A 87 9.75 -20.47 5.12
CA ALA A 87 8.56 -19.81 4.58
C ALA A 87 8.83 -18.33 4.26
N LEU A 88 9.48 -17.58 5.16
CA LEU A 88 9.88 -16.19 4.92
C LEU A 88 10.86 -16.07 3.75
N THR A 89 11.78 -17.02 3.61
CA THR A 89 12.74 -17.06 2.50
C THR A 89 12.02 -17.29 1.18
N LEU A 90 11.08 -18.25 1.13
CA LEU A 90 10.26 -18.50 -0.04
C LEU A 90 9.47 -17.25 -0.43
N ALA A 91 8.81 -16.60 0.53
CA ALA A 91 8.05 -15.36 0.31
C ALA A 91 8.94 -14.28 -0.29
N ARG A 92 10.09 -13.98 0.35
CA ARG A 92 11.08 -13.01 -0.15
C ARG A 92 11.49 -13.30 -1.59
N ASP A 93 11.82 -14.55 -1.91
CA ASP A 93 12.34 -14.91 -3.24
C ASP A 93 11.26 -14.73 -4.31
N ARG A 94 10.01 -15.10 -4.02
CA ARG A 94 8.88 -14.92 -4.92
C ARG A 94 8.54 -13.44 -5.13
N ILE A 95 8.51 -12.65 -4.04
CA ILE A 95 8.29 -11.20 -4.10
C ILE A 95 9.40 -10.54 -4.93
N ARG A 96 10.66 -10.91 -4.71
CA ARG A 96 11.81 -10.42 -5.48
C ARG A 96 11.65 -10.73 -6.96
N ALA A 97 11.41 -11.99 -7.32
CA ALA A 97 11.30 -12.43 -8.71
C ALA A 97 10.17 -11.71 -9.46
N HIS A 98 9.03 -11.47 -8.79
CA HIS A 98 7.93 -10.69 -9.37
C HIS A 98 8.31 -9.25 -9.61
N HIS A 99 8.89 -8.58 -8.61
CA HIS A 99 9.23 -7.16 -8.69
C HIS A 99 10.42 -6.88 -9.63
N GLU A 100 11.37 -7.80 -9.80
CA GLU A 100 12.44 -7.68 -10.80
C GLU A 100 11.88 -7.51 -12.22
N ARG A 101 10.74 -8.12 -12.53
CA ARG A 101 10.08 -7.99 -13.84
C ARG A 101 9.39 -6.63 -14.05
N GLN A 102 9.13 -5.89 -12.97
CA GLN A 102 8.51 -4.57 -13.02
C GLN A 102 9.53 -3.45 -13.23
N LYS A 103 10.84 -3.74 -13.11
CA LYS A 103 11.88 -2.72 -13.20
C LYS A 103 11.91 -2.12 -14.61
N PRO A 104 11.68 -0.80 -14.75
CA PRO A 104 11.68 -0.15 -16.05
C PRO A 104 13.09 -0.01 -16.59
N GLN A 105 13.19 0.12 -17.90
CA GLN A 105 14.45 0.40 -18.60
C GLN A 105 14.51 1.85 -19.05
N ASP A 106 15.71 2.39 -19.13
CA ASP A 106 15.97 3.67 -19.77
C ASP A 106 15.62 3.57 -21.27
N ASP A 107 15.05 4.64 -21.80
CA ASP A 107 14.67 4.72 -23.20
C ASP A 107 15.27 5.98 -23.84
N ARG A 108 15.79 5.85 -25.06
CA ARG A 108 16.27 6.96 -25.89
C ARG A 108 15.94 6.70 -27.34
N TYR A 109 15.39 7.70 -27.99
CA TYR A 109 15.07 7.66 -29.42
C TYR A 109 15.28 9.03 -30.04
N THR A 110 15.44 9.05 -31.36
CA THR A 110 15.54 10.28 -32.16
C THR A 110 14.25 10.42 -32.97
N ASP A 111 13.60 11.58 -32.87
CA ASP A 111 12.37 11.85 -33.62
C ASP A 111 12.66 12.21 -35.10
N ALA A 112 11.58 12.45 -35.87
CA ALA A 112 11.67 12.78 -37.28
C ALA A 112 12.42 14.11 -37.58
N LEU A 113 12.55 14.99 -36.59
CA LEU A 113 13.29 16.24 -36.69
C LEU A 113 14.76 16.11 -36.27
N GLY A 114 15.17 14.91 -35.82
CA GLY A 114 16.49 14.66 -35.30
C GLY A 114 16.72 15.07 -33.85
N VAL A 115 15.65 15.34 -33.11
CA VAL A 115 15.69 15.59 -31.64
C VAL A 115 15.88 14.28 -30.91
N GLU A 116 16.89 14.19 -30.05
CA GLU A 116 17.02 13.05 -29.13
C GLU A 116 16.12 13.26 -27.90
N LEU A 117 15.21 12.33 -27.70
CA LEU A 117 14.27 12.28 -26.57
C LEU A 117 14.50 11.00 -25.76
N GLY A 118 14.12 11.03 -24.49
CA GLY A 118 14.20 9.81 -23.70
C GLY A 118 13.80 10.01 -22.24
N SER A 119 13.98 8.94 -21.51
CA SER A 119 13.81 8.94 -20.06
C SER A 119 14.86 8.06 -19.38
N ARG A 120 15.30 8.51 -18.21
CA ARG A 120 16.19 7.77 -17.33
C ARG A 120 15.50 7.49 -16.01
N TRP A 121 15.61 6.27 -15.53
CA TRP A 121 15.11 5.84 -14.25
C TRP A 121 16.22 5.76 -13.21
N THR A 122 15.98 6.32 -12.04
CA THR A 122 16.92 6.27 -10.92
C THR A 122 16.16 5.93 -9.65
N ALA A 123 16.75 5.09 -8.79
CA ALA A 123 16.17 4.82 -7.48
C ALA A 123 16.10 6.10 -6.61
N ILE A 124 15.19 6.09 -5.66
CA ILE A 124 15.19 7.02 -4.53
C ILE A 124 16.36 6.62 -3.61
N GLU A 125 17.12 7.59 -3.09
CA GLU A 125 18.35 7.29 -2.34
C GLU A 125 18.07 6.69 -0.94
N ALA A 126 17.01 7.17 -0.26
CA ALA A 126 16.64 6.72 1.07
C ALA A 126 15.12 6.57 1.23
N VAL A 127 14.68 5.45 1.77
CA VAL A 127 13.26 5.13 2.00
C VAL A 127 13.04 4.69 3.44
N GLY A 128 12.01 5.22 4.07
CA GLY A 128 11.53 4.81 5.38
C GLY A 128 10.38 3.81 5.26
N LEU A 129 10.47 2.69 5.95
CA LEU A 129 9.43 1.68 6.05
C LEU A 129 8.77 1.79 7.43
N TYR A 130 7.47 2.04 7.46
CA TYR A 130 6.70 1.91 8.68
C TYR A 130 6.10 0.50 8.74
N VAL A 131 6.47 -0.26 9.75
CA VAL A 131 5.93 -1.60 10.00
C VAL A 131 5.05 -1.54 11.25
N PRO A 132 3.78 -1.89 11.17
CA PRO A 132 2.94 -1.95 12.35
C PRO A 132 3.49 -2.93 13.39
N GLY A 133 3.34 -2.59 14.66
CA GLY A 133 3.70 -3.44 15.80
C GLY A 133 2.61 -3.36 16.87
N GLY A 134 2.76 -4.11 17.95
CA GLY A 134 1.82 -4.18 19.06
C GLY A 134 1.14 -5.55 19.15
N THR A 135 -0.20 -5.63 19.04
CA THR A 135 -0.96 -6.88 19.22
C THR A 135 -0.71 -7.93 18.13
N ALA A 136 -0.27 -7.52 16.96
CA ALA A 136 0.13 -8.41 15.87
C ALA A 136 1.46 -7.97 15.29
N SER A 137 2.27 -8.92 14.85
CA SER A 137 3.52 -8.69 14.12
C SER A 137 3.31 -9.05 12.65
N TYR A 138 3.85 -8.23 11.76
CA TYR A 138 3.66 -8.37 10.32
C TYR A 138 5.00 -8.54 9.59
N PRO A 139 5.68 -9.70 9.73
CA PRO A 139 6.91 -9.99 8.97
C PRO A 139 6.68 -9.95 7.45
N SER A 140 5.48 -10.30 6.97
CA SER A 140 5.08 -10.15 5.56
C SER A 140 5.16 -8.70 5.10
N SER A 141 4.65 -7.75 5.89
CA SER A 141 4.72 -6.31 5.55
C SER A 141 6.16 -5.80 5.47
N VAL A 142 7.09 -6.38 6.24
CA VAL A 142 8.52 -6.07 6.09
C VAL A 142 9.00 -6.47 4.70
N LEU A 143 8.71 -7.71 4.27
CA LEU A 143 9.13 -8.21 2.95
C LEU A 143 8.47 -7.41 1.82
N MET A 144 7.17 -7.16 1.92
CA MET A 144 6.37 -6.46 0.88
C MET A 144 6.80 -5.00 0.67
N ASN A 145 7.37 -4.35 1.67
CA ASN A 145 7.89 -2.99 1.56
C ASN A 145 9.39 -2.97 1.21
N ALA A 146 10.22 -3.77 1.89
CA ALA A 146 11.67 -3.70 1.75
C ALA A 146 12.17 -4.36 0.45
N VAL A 147 11.61 -5.50 0.04
CA VAL A 147 12.10 -6.22 -1.14
C VAL A 147 11.96 -5.40 -2.42
N PRO A 148 10.79 -4.79 -2.75
CA PRO A 148 10.69 -3.94 -3.94
C PRO A 148 11.58 -2.69 -3.87
N ALA A 149 11.81 -2.12 -2.68
CA ALA A 149 12.77 -1.02 -2.51
C ALA A 149 14.19 -1.44 -2.87
N LYS A 150 14.63 -2.61 -2.41
CA LYS A 150 15.95 -3.18 -2.76
C LYS A 150 16.05 -3.59 -4.24
N VAL A 151 14.99 -4.12 -4.82
CA VAL A 151 14.93 -4.40 -6.28
C VAL A 151 15.06 -3.13 -7.10
N ALA A 152 14.42 -2.03 -6.67
CA ALA A 152 14.56 -0.72 -7.31
C ALA A 152 16.00 -0.19 -7.27
N GLY A 153 16.80 -0.64 -6.30
CA GLY A 153 18.17 -0.18 -6.08
C GLY A 153 18.26 0.97 -5.07
N VAL A 154 17.34 1.03 -4.10
CA VAL A 154 17.42 2.00 -2.99
C VAL A 154 18.64 1.69 -2.14
N ASP A 155 19.54 2.68 -1.98
CA ASP A 155 20.80 2.51 -1.25
C ASP A 155 20.54 2.33 0.26
N ARG A 156 19.65 3.16 0.83
CA ARG A 156 19.37 3.20 2.27
C ARG A 156 17.89 2.91 2.55
N VAL A 157 17.60 1.75 3.14
CA VAL A 157 16.26 1.33 3.57
C VAL A 157 16.21 1.34 5.10
N VAL A 158 15.45 2.28 5.65
CA VAL A 158 15.28 2.49 7.09
C VAL A 158 13.93 1.96 7.54
N MET A 159 13.90 1.11 8.54
CA MET A 159 12.65 0.58 9.09
C MET A 159 12.38 1.15 10.47
N VAL A 160 11.13 1.52 10.73
CA VAL A 160 10.64 1.87 12.07
C VAL A 160 9.52 0.90 12.46
N VAL A 161 9.55 0.43 13.71
CA VAL A 161 8.55 -0.47 14.26
C VAL A 161 8.29 -0.13 15.72
N PRO A 162 7.05 0.08 16.16
CA PRO A 162 6.74 0.28 17.57
C PRO A 162 7.02 -1.01 18.35
N THR A 163 7.59 -0.86 19.54
CA THR A 163 8.00 -1.97 20.41
C THR A 163 7.46 -1.74 21.82
N PRO A 164 6.14 -1.85 22.02
CA PRO A 164 5.55 -1.66 23.35
C PRO A 164 6.24 -2.56 24.39
N ASP A 165 6.54 -1.98 25.56
CA ASP A 165 7.23 -2.65 26.67
C ASP A 165 8.63 -3.22 26.28
N GLY A 166 9.21 -2.73 25.19
CA GLY A 166 10.53 -3.17 24.68
C GLY A 166 10.53 -4.50 23.93
N VAL A 167 9.35 -5.06 23.66
CA VAL A 167 9.26 -6.36 22.97
C VAL A 167 9.35 -6.17 21.45
N VAL A 168 10.41 -6.70 20.85
CA VAL A 168 10.55 -6.82 19.39
C VAL A 168 10.26 -8.26 18.99
N ASN A 169 9.33 -8.45 18.04
CA ASN A 169 9.06 -9.80 17.55
C ASN A 169 10.24 -10.33 16.73
N PRO A 170 10.83 -11.50 17.07
CA PRO A 170 11.96 -12.07 16.34
C PRO A 170 11.69 -12.26 14.84
N LEU A 171 10.46 -12.59 14.44
CA LEU A 171 10.09 -12.77 13.03
C LEU A 171 10.24 -11.48 12.21
N VAL A 172 9.95 -10.31 12.82
CA VAL A 172 10.12 -9.00 12.19
C VAL A 172 11.60 -8.72 11.92
N LEU A 173 12.47 -9.04 12.89
CA LEU A 173 13.92 -8.87 12.72
C LEU A 173 14.48 -9.80 11.65
N VAL A 174 14.08 -11.07 11.66
CA VAL A 174 14.50 -12.04 10.63
C VAL A 174 14.03 -11.60 9.25
N ALA A 175 12.77 -11.13 9.11
CA ALA A 175 12.26 -10.61 7.85
C ALA A 175 13.04 -9.37 7.38
N ALA A 176 13.35 -8.43 8.29
CA ALA A 176 14.13 -7.24 7.98
C ALA A 176 15.53 -7.59 7.46
N LYS A 177 16.20 -8.53 8.10
CA LYS A 177 17.51 -9.05 7.66
C LYS A 177 17.43 -9.74 6.29
N LEU A 178 16.43 -10.62 6.10
CA LEU A 178 16.20 -11.32 4.83
C LEU A 178 15.90 -10.35 3.67
N ALA A 179 15.17 -9.27 3.95
CA ALA A 179 14.82 -8.25 2.95
C ALA A 179 15.95 -7.26 2.67
N GLY A 180 16.99 -7.21 3.50
CA GLY A 180 18.12 -6.30 3.35
C GLY A 180 17.84 -4.89 3.85
N VAL A 181 17.07 -4.74 4.95
CA VAL A 181 16.90 -3.47 5.66
C VAL A 181 18.25 -3.05 6.25
N ASP A 182 18.63 -1.78 6.04
CA ASP A 182 19.95 -1.27 6.46
C ASP A 182 19.94 -0.76 7.90
N GLU A 183 18.85 -0.12 8.32
CA GLU A 183 18.68 0.46 9.65
C GLU A 183 17.31 0.11 10.21
N LEU A 184 17.22 -0.18 11.50
CA LEU A 184 15.97 -0.44 12.19
C LEU A 184 15.92 0.31 13.52
N TYR A 185 14.84 1.11 13.71
CA TYR A 185 14.60 1.87 14.93
C TYR A 185 13.31 1.41 15.61
N ARG A 186 13.35 1.30 16.95
CA ARG A 186 12.23 0.86 17.80
C ARG A 186 11.32 2.02 18.19
N ILE A 187 10.75 2.65 17.21
CA ILE A 187 9.83 3.78 17.36
C ILE A 187 8.58 3.61 16.49
N GLY A 188 7.47 4.13 16.94
CA GLY A 188 6.18 4.01 16.24
C GLY A 188 5.41 5.33 16.20
N GLY A 189 4.16 5.25 15.73
CA GLY A 189 3.23 6.39 15.73
C GLY A 189 3.64 7.58 14.86
N ALA A 190 2.99 8.72 15.11
CA ALA A 190 3.24 9.94 14.36
C ALA A 190 4.67 10.49 14.55
N GLN A 191 5.27 10.28 15.73
CA GLN A 191 6.65 10.72 16.00
C GLN A 191 7.68 9.98 15.15
N ALA A 192 7.45 8.70 14.82
CA ALA A 192 8.32 7.95 13.92
C ALA A 192 8.24 8.50 12.48
N ILE A 193 7.04 8.83 12.01
CA ILE A 193 6.84 9.49 10.71
C ILE A 193 7.54 10.85 10.68
N GLY A 194 7.43 11.64 11.78
CA GLY A 194 8.14 12.91 11.91
C GLY A 194 9.65 12.75 11.87
N ALA A 195 10.20 11.75 12.57
CA ALA A 195 11.64 11.46 12.56
C ALA A 195 12.14 11.08 11.17
N LEU A 196 11.42 10.21 10.44
CA LEU A 196 11.75 9.85 9.06
C LEU A 196 11.67 11.04 8.10
N ALA A 197 10.68 11.92 8.27
CA ALA A 197 10.45 13.04 7.37
C ALA A 197 11.42 14.21 7.57
N TYR A 198 11.66 14.59 8.81
CA TYR A 198 12.46 15.79 9.14
C TYR A 198 13.90 15.47 9.49
N GLY A 199 14.18 14.24 9.84
CA GLY A 199 15.43 13.82 10.45
C GLY A 199 15.54 14.23 11.92
N THR A 200 16.44 13.57 12.61
CA THR A 200 16.88 13.91 13.98
C THR A 200 18.40 13.81 14.02
N ALA A 201 19.01 13.98 15.19
CA ALA A 201 20.46 13.77 15.31
C ALA A 201 20.86 12.31 15.09
N THR A 202 20.00 11.36 15.48
CA THR A 202 20.27 9.91 15.36
C THR A 202 19.70 9.31 14.07
N ILE A 203 18.58 9.83 13.57
CA ILE A 203 17.86 9.27 12.41
C ILE A 203 17.94 10.27 11.25
N PRO A 204 18.82 10.07 10.26
CA PRO A 204 18.84 10.91 9.06
C PRO A 204 17.53 10.79 8.28
N PRO A 205 17.02 11.90 7.66
CA PRO A 205 15.76 11.89 6.95
C PRO A 205 15.78 10.96 5.73
N VAL A 206 14.58 10.61 5.27
CA VAL A 206 14.36 9.82 4.05
C VAL A 206 13.61 10.65 3.01
N TYR A 207 13.57 10.19 1.76
CA TYR A 207 12.87 10.89 0.69
C TYR A 207 11.47 10.34 0.41
N LYS A 208 11.17 9.11 0.86
CA LYS A 208 9.83 8.52 0.78
C LYS A 208 9.56 7.67 2.03
N ILE A 209 8.33 7.68 2.51
CA ILE A 209 7.86 6.84 3.62
C ILE A 209 6.76 5.92 3.08
N VAL A 210 6.91 4.62 3.26
CA VAL A 210 5.95 3.59 2.84
C VAL A 210 5.54 2.71 4.01
N GLY A 211 4.45 1.99 3.83
CA GLY A 211 3.92 1.04 4.81
C GLY A 211 2.64 1.52 5.50
N PRO A 212 1.77 0.58 5.86
CA PRO A 212 0.51 0.84 6.53
C PRO A 212 0.71 1.20 8.00
N GLY A 213 -0.25 1.90 8.58
CA GLY A 213 -0.27 2.23 10.00
C GLY A 213 -1.68 2.63 10.47
N ASN A 214 -1.82 2.86 11.76
CA ASN A 214 -3.09 3.31 12.34
C ASN A 214 -3.45 4.76 11.90
N ALA A 215 -4.60 5.25 12.34
CA ALA A 215 -5.11 6.58 12.01
C ALA A 215 -4.09 7.72 12.27
N TYR A 216 -3.28 7.63 13.33
CA TYR A 216 -2.24 8.62 13.64
C TYR A 216 -1.09 8.57 12.62
N VAL A 217 -0.68 7.39 12.20
CA VAL A 217 0.35 7.21 11.17
C VAL A 217 -0.16 7.69 9.81
N ALA A 218 -1.39 7.37 9.44
CA ALA A 218 -2.01 7.83 8.20
C ALA A 218 -2.12 9.38 8.17
N ALA A 219 -2.58 9.98 9.28
CA ALA A 219 -2.63 11.43 9.42
C ALA A 219 -1.24 12.09 9.38
N ALA A 220 -0.23 11.46 9.99
CA ALA A 220 1.14 11.95 9.95
C ALA A 220 1.73 11.90 8.54
N LYS A 221 1.56 10.77 7.82
CA LYS A 221 1.98 10.65 6.41
C LYS A 221 1.34 11.73 5.54
N ARG A 222 0.04 11.98 5.70
CA ARG A 222 -0.65 13.07 4.97
C ARG A 222 -0.06 14.45 5.27
N GLN A 223 0.27 14.75 6.55
CA GLN A 223 0.78 16.06 6.95
C GLN A 223 2.24 16.30 6.57
N VAL A 224 3.05 15.27 6.42
CA VAL A 224 4.44 15.39 5.96
C VAL A 224 4.60 15.33 4.43
N PHE A 225 3.54 14.97 3.70
CA PHE A 225 3.57 14.93 2.24
C PHE A 225 3.92 16.29 1.66
N GLY A 226 4.88 16.31 0.74
CA GLY A 226 5.48 17.55 0.20
C GLY A 226 6.84 17.86 0.81
N THR A 227 7.10 17.49 2.07
CA THR A 227 8.47 17.44 2.62
C THR A 227 9.13 16.10 2.29
N VAL A 228 8.37 15.03 2.38
CA VAL A 228 8.78 13.66 2.01
C VAL A 228 7.67 13.04 1.15
N GLY A 229 8.02 12.16 0.22
CA GLY A 229 7.03 11.36 -0.52
C GLY A 229 6.36 10.31 0.38
N ILE A 230 5.16 9.89 0.02
CA ILE A 230 4.48 8.75 0.64
C ILE A 230 4.02 7.75 -0.42
N ASP A 231 3.71 6.52 -0.03
CA ASP A 231 3.07 5.52 -0.88
C ASP A 231 1.60 5.87 -1.13
N MET A 232 0.78 5.64 -0.11
CA MET A 232 -0.67 5.89 -0.15
C MET A 232 -1.18 6.19 1.26
N MET A 233 -2.44 6.62 1.34
CA MET A 233 -3.18 6.69 2.59
C MET A 233 -3.99 5.40 2.73
N ALA A 234 -3.55 4.51 3.63
CA ALA A 234 -4.24 3.28 3.89
C ALA A 234 -5.51 3.54 4.75
N GLY A 235 -6.62 2.98 4.29
CA GLY A 235 -7.84 2.78 5.08
C GLY A 235 -7.92 1.35 5.61
N PRO A 236 -9.05 0.94 6.22
CA PRO A 236 -9.31 -0.44 6.55
C PRO A 236 -9.33 -1.33 5.30
N SER A 237 -8.85 -2.55 5.43
CA SER A 237 -8.74 -3.51 4.32
C SER A 237 -10.08 -3.97 3.79
N GLU A 238 -10.12 -4.41 2.53
CA GLU A 238 -11.33 -4.73 1.77
C GLU A 238 -11.14 -5.94 0.89
N VAL A 239 -12.10 -6.86 0.88
CA VAL A 239 -12.21 -7.91 -0.14
C VAL A 239 -13.58 -7.87 -0.81
N LEU A 240 -13.60 -8.07 -2.12
CA LEU A 240 -14.78 -8.35 -2.91
C LEU A 240 -14.58 -9.66 -3.64
N ILE A 241 -15.49 -10.62 -3.45
CA ILE A 241 -15.52 -11.89 -4.16
C ILE A 241 -16.63 -11.86 -5.20
N LEU A 242 -16.32 -12.17 -6.46
CA LEU A 242 -17.29 -12.49 -7.51
C LEU A 242 -17.33 -14.02 -7.66
N ALA A 243 -18.46 -14.66 -7.36
CA ALA A 243 -18.56 -16.11 -7.33
C ALA A 243 -19.80 -16.63 -8.06
N ASP A 244 -19.64 -17.66 -8.89
CA ASP A 244 -20.72 -18.45 -9.48
C ASP A 244 -21.22 -19.56 -8.52
N GLY A 245 -22.40 -20.12 -8.79
CA GLY A 245 -23.06 -21.13 -7.97
C GLY A 245 -22.30 -22.48 -7.82
N ALA A 246 -21.19 -22.69 -8.52
CA ALA A 246 -20.42 -23.93 -8.43
C ALA A 246 -19.29 -23.90 -7.40
N ASN A 247 -19.22 -22.85 -6.58
CA ASN A 247 -18.23 -22.70 -5.50
C ASN A 247 -18.66 -23.47 -4.24
N ASP A 248 -17.65 -23.87 -3.44
CA ASP A 248 -17.86 -24.35 -2.09
C ASP A 248 -18.10 -23.14 -1.16
N PRO A 249 -19.28 -23.05 -0.50
CA PRO A 249 -19.59 -21.91 0.39
C PRO A 249 -18.66 -21.83 1.60
N ASP A 250 -18.06 -22.92 2.06
CA ASP A 250 -17.11 -22.90 3.16
C ASP A 250 -15.76 -22.28 2.76
N TRP A 251 -15.33 -22.41 1.51
CA TRP A 251 -14.14 -21.75 0.99
C TRP A 251 -14.37 -20.24 0.92
N LEU A 252 -15.46 -19.81 0.29
CA LEU A 252 -15.79 -18.37 0.19
C LEU A 252 -15.98 -17.71 1.56
N ALA A 253 -16.58 -18.43 2.51
CA ALA A 253 -16.71 -17.94 3.88
C ALA A 253 -15.34 -17.79 4.56
N ALA A 254 -14.40 -18.70 4.32
CA ALA A 254 -13.05 -18.62 4.86
C ALA A 254 -12.31 -17.40 4.29
N ASP A 255 -12.44 -17.12 2.99
CA ASP A 255 -11.81 -15.95 2.35
C ASP A 255 -12.41 -14.63 2.87
N LEU A 256 -13.74 -14.53 2.98
CA LEU A 256 -14.40 -13.39 3.60
C LEU A 256 -13.95 -13.15 5.06
N LEU A 257 -13.76 -14.22 5.82
CA LEU A 257 -13.35 -14.14 7.21
C LEU A 257 -11.84 -13.86 7.37
N ALA A 258 -11.01 -14.29 6.43
CA ALA A 258 -9.60 -13.93 6.37
C ALA A 258 -9.44 -12.40 6.31
N GLN A 259 -10.28 -11.71 5.54
CA GLN A 259 -10.30 -10.26 5.51
C GLN A 259 -10.94 -9.66 6.77
N ALA A 260 -12.07 -10.19 7.23
CA ALA A 260 -12.82 -9.64 8.34
C ALA A 260 -12.05 -9.70 9.68
N GLU A 261 -11.14 -10.66 9.86
CA GLU A 261 -10.34 -10.77 11.08
C GLU A 261 -9.22 -9.73 11.23
N HIS A 262 -8.91 -8.98 10.17
CA HIS A 262 -7.85 -7.96 10.20
C HIS A 262 -8.19 -6.82 11.17
N ASP A 263 -9.40 -6.26 11.07
CA ASP A 263 -9.85 -5.13 11.87
C ASP A 263 -11.36 -5.09 11.95
N THR A 264 -11.94 -4.53 13.01
CA THR A 264 -13.39 -4.35 13.16
C THR A 264 -14.01 -3.45 12.10
N ALA A 265 -13.20 -2.62 11.42
CA ALA A 265 -13.61 -1.77 10.29
C ALA A 265 -13.25 -2.37 8.92
N ALA A 266 -12.68 -3.59 8.85
CA ALA A 266 -12.46 -4.28 7.59
C ALA A 266 -13.79 -4.54 6.87
N GLN A 267 -13.75 -4.67 5.54
CA GLN A 267 -14.95 -4.90 4.74
C GLN A 267 -14.80 -6.15 3.86
N ALA A 268 -15.65 -7.14 4.13
CA ALA A 268 -15.72 -8.38 3.36
C ALA A 268 -17.05 -8.42 2.60
N MET A 269 -16.98 -8.56 1.27
CA MET A 269 -18.15 -8.50 0.40
C MET A 269 -18.15 -9.66 -0.60
N ILE A 270 -19.32 -10.16 -0.92
CA ILE A 270 -19.51 -11.13 -2.00
C ILE A 270 -20.62 -10.69 -2.93
N MET A 271 -20.41 -10.88 -4.24
CA MET A 271 -21.41 -10.78 -5.31
C MET A 271 -21.57 -12.12 -5.98
N THR A 272 -22.79 -12.57 -6.15
CA THR A 272 -23.12 -13.83 -6.85
C THR A 272 -24.46 -13.70 -7.57
N ASP A 273 -24.61 -14.42 -8.67
CA ASP A 273 -25.88 -14.59 -9.39
C ASP A 273 -26.71 -15.78 -8.88
N ASP A 274 -26.22 -16.46 -7.83
CA ASP A 274 -26.90 -17.62 -7.22
C ASP A 274 -27.33 -17.28 -5.77
N ALA A 275 -28.64 -17.09 -5.58
CA ALA A 275 -29.20 -16.80 -4.26
C ALA A 275 -29.01 -17.94 -3.24
N ALA A 276 -28.97 -19.21 -3.72
CA ALA A 276 -28.76 -20.34 -2.83
C ALA A 276 -27.30 -20.42 -2.36
N LEU A 277 -26.35 -20.09 -3.21
CA LEU A 277 -24.94 -19.91 -2.80
C LEU A 277 -24.82 -18.77 -1.78
N ALA A 278 -25.46 -17.63 -2.00
CA ALA A 278 -25.45 -16.53 -1.07
C ALA A 278 -25.94 -16.94 0.33
N ASP A 279 -27.06 -17.67 0.43
CA ASP A 279 -27.59 -18.20 1.69
C ASP A 279 -26.61 -19.19 2.37
N ALA A 280 -26.00 -20.07 1.57
CA ALA A 280 -25.05 -21.05 2.05
C ALA A 280 -23.75 -20.40 2.59
N VAL A 281 -23.27 -19.34 1.93
CA VAL A 281 -22.08 -18.56 2.38
C VAL A 281 -22.38 -17.84 3.70
N GLU A 282 -23.53 -17.17 3.85
CA GLU A 282 -23.91 -16.54 5.13
C GLU A 282 -23.96 -17.57 6.27
N ALA A 283 -24.56 -18.74 6.00
CA ALA A 283 -24.60 -19.83 6.99
C ALA A 283 -23.20 -20.39 7.30
N ALA A 284 -22.30 -20.46 6.33
CA ALA A 284 -20.92 -20.89 6.53
C ALA A 284 -20.11 -19.87 7.35
N VAL A 285 -20.24 -18.58 7.08
CA VAL A 285 -19.62 -17.52 7.89
C VAL A 285 -20.08 -17.61 9.36
N GLU A 286 -21.37 -17.75 9.60
CA GLU A 286 -21.93 -17.90 10.95
C GLU A 286 -21.38 -19.14 11.70
N ARG A 287 -21.10 -20.24 10.99
CA ARG A 287 -20.48 -21.43 11.57
C ARG A 287 -19.02 -21.20 11.91
N GLN A 288 -18.25 -20.66 10.96
CA GLN A 288 -16.81 -20.51 11.09
C GLN A 288 -16.41 -19.44 12.12
N LEU A 289 -17.17 -18.36 12.26
CA LEU A 289 -16.97 -17.34 13.30
C LEU A 289 -16.86 -17.91 14.71
N LYS A 290 -17.56 -19.04 15.01
CA LYS A 290 -17.57 -19.66 16.35
C LYS A 290 -16.24 -20.31 16.73
N THR A 291 -15.37 -20.57 15.77
CA THR A 291 -14.12 -21.32 15.96
C THR A 291 -12.86 -20.52 15.69
N LEU A 292 -13.00 -19.30 15.15
CA LEU A 292 -11.86 -18.44 14.84
C LEU A 292 -11.23 -17.83 16.10
N PRO A 293 -9.90 -17.83 16.24
CA PRO A 293 -9.21 -17.16 17.35
C PRO A 293 -9.56 -15.67 17.46
N ARG A 294 -9.76 -14.97 16.32
CA ARG A 294 -10.16 -13.56 16.25
C ARG A 294 -11.65 -13.39 15.90
N GLY A 295 -12.47 -14.36 16.26
CA GLY A 295 -13.88 -14.40 15.90
C GLY A 295 -14.68 -13.17 16.31
N GLU A 296 -14.36 -12.53 17.44
CA GLU A 296 -15.03 -11.29 17.89
C GLU A 296 -14.75 -10.12 16.93
N THR A 297 -13.50 -9.95 16.49
CA THR A 297 -13.10 -8.92 15.50
C THR A 297 -13.79 -9.18 14.17
N ALA A 298 -13.71 -10.41 13.66
CA ALA A 298 -14.32 -10.80 12.39
C ALA A 298 -15.86 -10.66 12.43
N ALA A 299 -16.50 -11.02 13.54
CA ALA A 299 -17.94 -10.87 13.71
C ALA A 299 -18.38 -9.40 13.73
N ALA A 300 -17.61 -8.51 14.34
CA ALA A 300 -17.90 -7.07 14.33
C ALA A 300 -17.77 -6.51 12.91
N SER A 301 -16.67 -6.80 12.22
CA SER A 301 -16.43 -6.41 10.82
C SER A 301 -17.55 -6.90 9.90
N TRP A 302 -17.87 -8.19 9.95
CA TRP A 302 -18.91 -8.80 9.13
C TRP A 302 -20.30 -8.20 9.39
N ARG A 303 -20.65 -7.98 10.65
CA ARG A 303 -21.94 -7.39 11.05
C ARG A 303 -22.10 -5.95 10.55
N ASP A 304 -21.04 -5.13 10.70
CA ASP A 304 -21.13 -3.68 10.54
C ASP A 304 -20.77 -3.23 9.11
N PHE A 305 -19.92 -3.98 8.41
CA PHE A 305 -19.39 -3.62 7.08
C PHE A 305 -19.47 -4.73 6.03
N GLY A 306 -19.82 -5.96 6.40
CA GLY A 306 -19.99 -7.06 5.46
C GLY A 306 -21.19 -6.87 4.53
N ALA A 307 -21.10 -7.37 3.31
CA ALA A 307 -22.20 -7.33 2.36
C ALA A 307 -22.30 -8.61 1.51
N VAL A 308 -23.54 -9.07 1.32
CA VAL A 308 -23.90 -10.14 0.38
C VAL A 308 -24.82 -9.53 -0.68
N ILE A 309 -24.37 -9.52 -1.93
CA ILE A 309 -25.06 -8.85 -3.03
C ILE A 309 -25.43 -9.91 -4.08
N VAL A 310 -26.72 -10.10 -4.28
CA VAL A 310 -27.25 -10.97 -5.33
C VAL A 310 -27.50 -10.12 -6.57
N VAL A 311 -26.86 -10.48 -7.68
CA VAL A 311 -26.96 -9.80 -8.97
C VAL A 311 -27.77 -10.64 -9.96
N ASP A 312 -28.24 -10.02 -11.04
CA ASP A 312 -29.00 -10.72 -12.07
C ASP A 312 -28.12 -11.69 -12.86
N ASP A 313 -26.89 -11.32 -13.12
CA ASP A 313 -25.81 -12.14 -13.69
C ASP A 313 -24.43 -11.55 -13.28
N LEU A 314 -23.36 -12.33 -13.49
CA LEU A 314 -22.01 -11.90 -13.10
C LEU A 314 -21.45 -10.78 -13.98
N GLU A 315 -21.94 -10.56 -15.21
CA GLU A 315 -21.55 -9.41 -16.03
C GLU A 315 -22.14 -8.11 -15.44
N ALA A 316 -23.38 -8.17 -14.90
CA ALA A 316 -23.98 -7.06 -14.18
C ALA A 316 -23.28 -6.71 -12.87
N ALA A 317 -22.49 -7.63 -12.30
CA ALA A 317 -21.62 -7.35 -11.14
C ALA A 317 -20.47 -6.39 -11.48
N LEU A 318 -19.95 -6.37 -12.70
CA LEU A 318 -18.77 -5.60 -13.10
C LEU A 318 -18.88 -4.09 -12.87
N PRO A 319 -19.97 -3.41 -13.28
CA PRO A 319 -20.15 -1.99 -12.96
C PRO A 319 -20.18 -1.71 -11.46
N LEU A 320 -20.74 -2.62 -10.67
CA LEU A 320 -20.81 -2.50 -9.20
C LEU A 320 -19.43 -2.70 -8.58
N ALA A 321 -18.70 -3.74 -9.01
CA ALA A 321 -17.33 -4.01 -8.58
C ALA A 321 -16.39 -2.83 -8.89
N ASN A 322 -16.49 -2.26 -10.10
CA ASN A 322 -15.71 -1.08 -10.48
C ASN A 322 -16.07 0.18 -9.67
N ARG A 323 -17.31 0.30 -9.16
CA ARG A 323 -17.75 1.39 -8.25
C ARG A 323 -17.23 1.15 -6.83
N ILE A 324 -17.19 -0.10 -6.37
CA ILE A 324 -16.56 -0.47 -5.09
C ILE A 324 -15.07 -0.19 -5.17
N ALA A 325 -14.42 -0.54 -6.28
CA ALA A 325 -12.98 -0.43 -6.47
C ALA A 325 -12.20 -1.04 -5.28
N PRO A 326 -12.39 -2.35 -5.02
CA PRO A 326 -11.89 -3.00 -3.82
C PRO A 326 -10.38 -3.08 -3.79
N GLU A 327 -9.81 -3.21 -2.60
CA GLU A 327 -8.41 -3.55 -2.38
C GLU A 327 -8.09 -4.92 -3.00
N HIS A 328 -8.81 -5.96 -2.59
CA HIS A 328 -8.70 -7.31 -3.12
C HIS A 328 -9.96 -7.67 -3.90
N LEU A 329 -9.81 -8.12 -5.13
CA LEU A 329 -10.88 -8.66 -5.95
C LEU A 329 -10.62 -10.12 -6.27
N GLU A 330 -11.45 -11.02 -5.77
CA GLU A 330 -11.43 -12.43 -6.18
C GLU A 330 -12.47 -12.69 -7.27
N ILE A 331 -12.05 -13.38 -8.32
CA ILE A 331 -12.92 -13.84 -9.42
C ILE A 331 -12.99 -15.36 -9.36
N ALA A 332 -13.90 -15.87 -8.51
CA ALA A 332 -14.06 -17.28 -8.21
C ALA A 332 -15.13 -17.92 -9.13
N VAL A 333 -14.88 -17.95 -10.43
CA VAL A 333 -15.82 -18.48 -11.43
C VAL A 333 -15.15 -19.54 -12.34
N ALA A 334 -15.95 -20.25 -13.11
CA ALA A 334 -15.46 -21.29 -14.01
C ALA A 334 -14.64 -20.73 -15.18
N ASP A 335 -15.10 -19.62 -15.78
CA ASP A 335 -14.41 -18.88 -16.85
C ASP A 335 -14.21 -17.43 -16.41
N PRO A 336 -13.04 -17.08 -15.83
CA PRO A 336 -12.80 -15.76 -15.29
C PRO A 336 -12.44 -14.69 -16.35
N GLU A 337 -12.00 -15.07 -17.54
CA GLU A 337 -11.43 -14.15 -18.53
C GLU A 337 -12.41 -13.06 -19.00
N PRO A 338 -13.71 -13.36 -19.25
CA PRO A 338 -14.69 -12.33 -19.63
C PRO A 338 -14.87 -11.28 -18.52
N LEU A 339 -14.93 -11.71 -17.26
CA LEU A 339 -15.05 -10.80 -16.12
C LEU A 339 -13.76 -9.99 -15.92
N LEU A 340 -12.60 -10.63 -16.01
CA LEU A 340 -11.31 -9.98 -15.90
C LEU A 340 -11.16 -8.83 -16.91
N ALA A 341 -11.60 -9.02 -18.15
CA ALA A 341 -11.56 -8.00 -19.20
C ALA A 341 -12.40 -6.74 -18.87
N GLY A 342 -13.44 -6.89 -18.04
CA GLY A 342 -14.31 -5.80 -17.61
C GLY A 342 -13.88 -5.08 -16.33
N VAL A 343 -12.91 -5.63 -15.58
CA VAL A 343 -12.40 -5.00 -14.35
C VAL A 343 -11.52 -3.81 -14.70
N ARG A 344 -11.79 -2.67 -14.07
CA ARG A 344 -11.00 -1.44 -14.21
C ARG A 344 -10.38 -0.97 -12.91
N ASN A 345 -11.04 -1.23 -11.81
CA ASN A 345 -10.69 -0.66 -10.51
C ASN A 345 -10.60 -1.77 -9.47
N ALA A 346 -9.40 -2.26 -9.21
CA ALA A 346 -9.06 -3.15 -8.10
C ALA A 346 -7.60 -2.95 -7.70
N GLY A 347 -7.27 -3.11 -6.45
CA GLY A 347 -5.89 -3.06 -5.98
C GLY A 347 -5.09 -4.29 -6.45
N ALA A 348 -5.65 -5.48 -6.25
CA ALA A 348 -5.16 -6.74 -6.79
C ALA A 348 -6.33 -7.62 -7.25
N ILE A 349 -6.07 -8.51 -8.21
CA ILE A 349 -7.07 -9.45 -8.74
C ILE A 349 -6.56 -10.88 -8.56
N PHE A 350 -7.39 -11.72 -7.93
CA PHE A 350 -7.14 -13.13 -7.66
C PHE A 350 -8.06 -13.96 -8.57
N ILE A 351 -7.49 -14.80 -9.41
CA ILE A 351 -8.21 -15.43 -10.51
C ILE A 351 -8.39 -16.93 -10.25
N GLY A 352 -9.65 -17.37 -10.24
CA GLY A 352 -10.03 -18.77 -10.10
C GLY A 352 -10.27 -19.21 -8.65
N ARG A 353 -11.08 -20.26 -8.51
CA ARG A 353 -11.55 -20.78 -7.20
C ARG A 353 -10.46 -21.26 -6.25
N SER A 354 -9.25 -21.54 -6.75
CA SER A 354 -8.10 -22.00 -5.96
C SER A 354 -7.10 -20.90 -5.64
N THR A 355 -7.48 -19.63 -5.77
CA THR A 355 -6.59 -18.49 -5.59
C THR A 355 -7.15 -17.52 -4.53
N PRO A 356 -7.15 -17.93 -3.25
CA PRO A 356 -7.57 -17.04 -2.17
C PRO A 356 -6.57 -15.88 -2.02
N GLU A 357 -7.05 -14.71 -1.58
CA GLU A 357 -6.22 -13.50 -1.38
C GLU A 357 -4.98 -13.76 -0.51
N VAL A 358 -5.12 -14.62 0.50
CA VAL A 358 -4.08 -15.01 1.45
C VAL A 358 -2.79 -15.50 0.76
N ILE A 359 -2.91 -16.16 -0.41
CA ILE A 359 -1.72 -16.55 -1.19
C ILE A 359 -0.97 -15.31 -1.68
N GLY A 360 -1.67 -14.27 -2.13
CA GLY A 360 -1.07 -12.99 -2.51
C GLY A 360 -0.46 -12.25 -1.33
N ASP A 361 -1.11 -12.30 -0.20
CA ASP A 361 -0.67 -11.63 1.02
C ASP A 361 0.65 -12.15 1.58
N TYR A 362 0.96 -13.42 1.35
CA TYR A 362 2.16 -14.03 1.93
C TYR A 362 3.19 -14.51 0.91
N VAL A 363 2.79 -15.35 -0.04
CA VAL A 363 3.75 -16.12 -0.85
C VAL A 363 3.51 -16.08 -2.35
N GLY A 364 2.44 -15.44 -2.82
CA GLY A 364 2.11 -15.34 -4.25
C GLY A 364 3.18 -14.62 -5.07
N GLY A 365 3.84 -13.65 -4.48
CA GLY A 365 4.87 -12.82 -5.11
C GLY A 365 4.39 -11.43 -5.48
N SER A 366 3.08 -11.20 -5.64
CA SER A 366 2.48 -9.88 -5.75
C SER A 366 2.61 -9.10 -4.43
N ASN A 367 2.38 -7.80 -4.46
CA ASN A 367 2.46 -6.97 -3.25
C ASN A 367 1.09 -6.86 -2.59
N HIS A 368 1.06 -6.93 -1.26
CA HIS A 368 -0.15 -6.76 -0.46
C HIS A 368 -0.35 -5.33 0.06
N VAL A 369 0.57 -4.41 -0.20
CA VAL A 369 0.37 -2.99 0.11
C VAL A 369 -0.45 -2.38 -1.02
N LEU A 370 -1.75 -2.39 -0.87
CA LEU A 370 -2.72 -2.12 -1.91
C LEU A 370 -3.55 -0.86 -1.60
N PRO A 371 -4.12 -0.22 -2.63
CA PRO A 371 -4.99 0.94 -2.45
C PRO A 371 -6.33 0.53 -1.82
N THR A 372 -6.64 1.10 -0.67
CA THR A 372 -7.89 0.91 0.08
C THR A 372 -8.84 2.08 -0.10
N ALA A 373 -10.02 2.01 0.51
CA ALA A 373 -11.02 3.09 0.51
C ALA A 373 -11.33 3.61 -0.90
N ARG A 374 -11.42 2.69 -1.85
CA ARG A 374 -11.69 2.95 -3.28
C ARG A 374 -10.62 3.77 -4.00
N SER A 375 -9.44 3.91 -3.45
CA SER A 375 -8.34 4.60 -4.12
C SER A 375 -7.78 3.81 -5.32
N ALA A 376 -8.13 2.53 -5.49
CA ALA A 376 -7.84 1.75 -6.70
C ALA A 376 -8.38 2.38 -8.00
N ARG A 377 -9.27 3.38 -7.92
CA ARG A 377 -9.73 4.19 -9.07
C ARG A 377 -8.65 5.10 -9.64
N PHE A 378 -7.60 5.40 -8.90
CA PHE A 378 -6.55 6.35 -9.28
C PHE A 378 -5.16 5.99 -8.73
N SER A 379 -5.03 4.89 -8.01
CA SER A 379 -3.77 4.45 -7.40
C SER A 379 -3.55 2.96 -7.65
N SER A 380 -2.31 2.54 -7.70
CA SER A 380 -1.90 1.14 -7.83
C SER A 380 -1.34 0.63 -6.51
N GLY A 381 -1.23 -0.69 -6.38
CA GLY A 381 -0.47 -1.31 -5.30
C GLY A 381 1.01 -0.95 -5.35
N LEU A 382 1.69 -1.09 -4.22
CA LEU A 382 3.12 -0.80 -4.09
C LEU A 382 3.94 -1.66 -5.05
N SER A 383 4.81 -1.02 -5.79
CA SER A 383 5.64 -1.65 -6.82
C SER A 383 7.05 -1.07 -6.83
N VAL A 384 7.91 -1.59 -7.68
CA VAL A 384 9.26 -1.03 -7.92
C VAL A 384 9.21 0.43 -8.35
N LEU A 385 8.16 0.83 -9.10
CA LEU A 385 8.00 2.20 -9.58
C LEU A 385 7.82 3.22 -8.46
N ASP A 386 7.30 2.80 -7.31
CA ASP A 386 7.16 3.66 -6.13
C ASP A 386 8.50 4.09 -5.55
N PHE A 387 9.54 3.35 -5.83
CA PHE A 387 10.90 3.58 -5.35
C PHE A 387 11.83 4.15 -6.43
N MET A 388 11.29 4.51 -7.58
CA MET A 388 12.06 5.04 -8.71
C MET A 388 11.52 6.37 -9.19
N LYS A 389 12.43 7.19 -9.77
CA LYS A 389 12.11 8.47 -10.39
C LYS A 389 12.43 8.40 -11.88
N ARG A 390 11.51 8.87 -12.71
CA ARG A 390 11.72 9.03 -14.15
C ARG A 390 12.13 10.47 -14.46
N THR A 391 13.30 10.66 -15.04
CA THR A 391 13.80 11.96 -15.50
C THR A 391 13.75 12.01 -17.02
N SER A 392 13.10 13.03 -17.59
CA SER A 392 13.05 13.25 -19.03
C SER A 392 14.41 13.73 -19.54
N ILE A 393 14.79 13.27 -20.72
CA ILE A 393 15.99 13.66 -21.44
C ILE A 393 15.58 14.30 -22.75
N LEU A 394 16.14 15.46 -23.04
CA LEU A 394 15.99 16.19 -24.31
C LEU A 394 17.36 16.67 -24.77
N ARG A 395 17.72 16.40 -26.04
CA ARG A 395 18.93 16.90 -26.66
C ARG A 395 18.64 17.41 -28.07
N THR A 396 19.06 18.65 -28.34
CA THR A 396 18.98 19.27 -29.68
C THR A 396 20.35 19.69 -30.12
N GLY A 397 20.60 19.61 -31.42
CA GLY A 397 21.73 20.27 -32.09
C GLY A 397 21.32 21.60 -32.71
N PRO A 398 22.25 22.30 -33.37
CA PRO A 398 21.98 23.60 -34.05
C PRO A 398 20.88 23.52 -35.11
N GLU A 399 20.76 22.40 -35.83
CA GLU A 399 19.74 22.21 -36.88
C GLU A 399 18.35 22.09 -36.31
N GLN A 400 18.19 21.27 -35.26
CA GLN A 400 16.93 21.10 -34.55
C GLN A 400 16.49 22.41 -33.86
N LEU A 401 17.47 23.14 -33.31
CA LEU A 401 17.18 24.44 -32.70
C LEU A 401 16.71 25.45 -33.73
N ARG A 402 17.31 25.47 -34.98
CA ARG A 402 16.82 26.31 -36.09
C ARG A 402 15.40 25.93 -36.51
N ALA A 403 15.07 24.65 -36.52
CA ALA A 403 13.73 24.18 -36.90
C ALA A 403 12.68 24.50 -35.88
N LEU A 404 12.95 24.33 -34.58
CA LEU A 404 11.99 24.46 -33.48
C LEU A 404 11.95 25.85 -32.84
N GLY A 405 13.09 26.59 -32.94
CA GLY A 405 13.29 27.86 -32.25
C GLY A 405 12.25 28.93 -32.56
N PRO A 406 11.88 29.18 -33.84
CA PRO A 406 10.88 30.18 -34.17
C PRO A 406 9.52 29.93 -33.47
N ALA A 407 9.08 28.67 -33.45
CA ALA A 407 7.84 28.33 -32.76
C ALA A 407 7.92 28.54 -31.21
N ALA A 408 9.07 28.18 -30.61
CA ALA A 408 9.31 28.36 -29.20
C ALA A 408 9.34 29.87 -28.83
N ILE A 409 9.95 30.73 -29.65
CA ILE A 409 9.95 32.19 -29.47
C ILE A 409 8.53 32.72 -29.50
N THR A 410 7.77 32.36 -30.57
CA THR A 410 6.38 32.82 -30.74
C THR A 410 5.49 32.44 -29.53
N LEU A 411 5.61 31.20 -29.03
CA LEU A 411 4.83 30.77 -27.86
C LEU A 411 5.25 31.51 -26.59
N ALA A 412 6.55 31.69 -26.36
CA ALA A 412 7.05 32.40 -25.20
C ALA A 412 6.61 33.89 -25.20
N GLU A 413 6.60 34.54 -26.37
CA GLU A 413 6.10 35.90 -26.53
C GLU A 413 4.59 36.00 -26.28
N ALA A 414 3.81 35.05 -26.80
CA ALA A 414 2.37 34.98 -26.58
C ALA A 414 2.01 34.80 -25.11
N GLU A 415 2.85 34.10 -24.34
CA GLU A 415 2.72 33.94 -22.90
C GLU A 415 3.29 35.14 -22.09
N GLY A 416 3.87 36.14 -22.75
CA GLY A 416 4.51 37.29 -22.10
C GLY A 416 5.85 36.96 -21.43
N LEU A 417 6.47 35.83 -21.79
CA LEU A 417 7.71 35.33 -21.20
C LEU A 417 8.93 35.72 -22.05
N GLY A 418 9.27 37.02 -22.11
CA GLY A 418 10.32 37.55 -22.95
C GLY A 418 11.71 36.96 -22.70
N ALA A 419 12.04 36.55 -21.48
CA ALA A 419 13.30 35.88 -21.18
C ALA A 419 13.38 34.48 -21.79
N HIS A 420 12.26 33.75 -21.88
CA HIS A 420 12.17 32.45 -22.57
C HIS A 420 12.40 32.61 -24.06
N ALA A 421 11.72 33.59 -24.70
CA ALA A 421 11.92 33.92 -26.11
C ALA A 421 13.40 34.29 -26.39
N ARG A 422 13.97 35.18 -25.57
CA ARG A 422 15.38 35.60 -25.69
C ARG A 422 16.34 34.42 -25.51
N SER A 423 16.08 33.48 -24.65
CA SER A 423 16.93 32.29 -24.45
C SER A 423 17.13 31.50 -25.75
N VAL A 424 16.10 31.42 -26.58
CA VAL A 424 16.16 30.76 -27.89
C VAL A 424 16.73 31.70 -28.95
N ALA A 425 16.24 32.94 -29.04
CA ALA A 425 16.61 33.92 -30.05
C ALA A 425 18.14 34.18 -30.10
N ILE A 426 18.77 34.34 -28.93
CA ILE A 426 20.22 34.60 -28.83
C ILE A 426 21.06 33.45 -29.38
N ARG A 427 20.59 32.19 -29.31
CA ARG A 427 21.25 31.02 -29.84
C ARG A 427 21.07 30.89 -31.36
N LEU A 428 20.12 31.61 -31.91
CA LEU A 428 19.83 31.71 -33.35
C LEU A 428 20.40 32.97 -33.97
N ASN A 429 21.04 33.86 -33.17
CA ASN A 429 21.52 35.17 -33.57
C ASN A 429 20.39 36.11 -34.07
N LEU A 430 19.21 36.03 -33.40
CA LEU A 430 18.01 36.85 -33.63
C LEU A 430 17.90 37.95 -32.58
#